data_bb7c0b138b990aa6ba9ada92b0523457
#
_entry.id   bb7c0b138b990aa6ba9ada92b0523457
#
_cell.length_a   1.000
_cell.length_b   1.000
_cell.length_c   1.000
_cell.angle_alpha   90.00
_cell.angle_beta   90.00
_cell.angle_gamma   90.00
#
_symmetry.space_group_name_H-M   'P 1'
#
loop_
_entity.id
_entity.type
_entity.pdbx_description
1 polymer ?
#
loop_
_entity_poly.entity_id
_entity_poly.type
_entity_poly.pdbx_seq_one_letter_code
_entity_poly.pdbx_strand_id
1 'polypeptide(L)'
;SLNALEFIKIGDGTIFGSNSHVYDHNHVVKDVGQSIKSQGYTHKETVIGKHCWIGTNVVITKGVHIGDNCTIGAGVVVREDVESGSVVK
;
A
#
# COMPACT_ATOMS: atom_id res chain seq x y z
N SER A 1 -4.97 -10.31 1.29
CA SER A 1 -6.28 -9.71 1.27
C SER A 1 -6.20 -8.23 1.46
N LEU A 2 -7.24 -7.57 1.06
CA LEU A 2 -7.31 -6.16 1.14
C LEU A 2 -8.21 -5.77 2.27
N ASN A 3 -7.70 -4.95 3.13
CA ASN A 3 -8.53 -4.41 4.16
C ASN A 3 -8.80 -3.00 3.82
N ALA A 4 -8.98 -2.78 2.59
CA ALA A 4 -9.02 -1.54 2.18
C ALA A 4 -10.10 -0.82 2.24
N LEU A 5 -9.95 0.30 2.23
CA LEU A 5 -11.01 1.06 2.22
C LEU A 5 -10.71 2.30 1.54
N GLU A 6 -10.76 3.40 2.23
CA GLU A 6 -10.65 4.65 1.56
C GLU A 6 -9.23 5.08 1.33
N PHE A 7 -8.28 4.49 2.01
CA PHE A 7 -6.91 4.95 1.90
C PHE A 7 -6.03 3.98 1.15
N ILE A 8 -6.62 3.09 0.39
CA ILE A 8 -5.86 2.20 -0.47
C ILE A 8 -6.36 2.35 -1.89
N LYS A 9 -5.47 2.62 -2.80
CA LYS A 9 -5.82 2.74 -4.21
C LYS A 9 -4.99 1.76 -5.01
N ILE A 10 -5.63 1.05 -5.90
CA ILE A 10 -4.95 0.06 -6.72
C ILE A 10 -5.31 0.31 -8.18
N GLY A 11 -4.32 0.45 -9.01
CA GLY A 11 -4.54 0.76 -10.40
C GLY A 11 -5.04 -0.43 -11.20
N ASP A 12 -5.51 -0.14 -12.39
CA ASP A 12 -6.08 -1.16 -13.26
C ASP A 12 -5.03 -2.16 -13.68
N GLY A 13 -5.43 -3.38 -13.81
CA GLY A 13 -4.56 -4.41 -14.34
C GLY A 13 -3.54 -4.97 -13.37
N THR A 14 -3.58 -4.54 -12.13
CA THR A 14 -2.66 -5.05 -11.12
C THR A 14 -3.18 -6.38 -10.59
N ILE A 15 -2.30 -7.35 -10.49
CA ILE A 15 -2.63 -8.70 -10.07
C ILE A 15 -1.93 -9.05 -8.78
N PHE A 16 -2.66 -9.65 -7.88
CA PHE A 16 -2.12 -10.08 -6.59
C PHE A 16 -2.10 -11.59 -6.48
N GLY A 17 -1.04 -12.12 -5.98
CA GLY A 17 -1.01 -13.53 -5.61
C GLY A 17 -1.76 -13.77 -4.32
N SER A 18 -1.84 -15.01 -3.93
CA SER A 18 -2.58 -15.40 -2.73
C SER A 18 -1.95 -14.85 -1.48
N ASN A 19 -2.78 -14.61 -0.49
CA ASN A 19 -2.31 -14.25 0.84
C ASN A 19 -1.47 -12.97 0.91
N SER A 20 -1.67 -12.07 -0.01
CA SER A 20 -1.00 -10.78 0.06
C SER A 20 -1.85 -9.80 0.83
N HIS A 21 -1.22 -8.90 1.51
CA HIS A 21 -1.91 -7.94 2.37
C HIS A 21 -1.45 -6.53 2.10
N VAL A 22 -2.39 -5.63 2.04
CA VAL A 22 -2.11 -4.21 1.87
C VAL A 22 -2.73 -3.47 3.04
N TYR A 23 -1.97 -2.64 3.68
CA TYR A 23 -2.44 -1.95 4.88
C TYR A 23 -2.60 -0.46 4.64
N ASP A 24 -3.47 0.14 5.40
CA ASP A 24 -3.66 1.58 5.33
C ASP A 24 -3.48 2.18 6.71
N HIS A 25 -3.76 3.46 6.84
CA HIS A 25 -3.50 4.19 8.05
C HIS A 25 -4.71 4.47 8.90
N ASN A 26 -5.79 3.86 8.60
CA ASN A 26 -7.03 4.31 9.14
C ASN A 26 -7.20 4.19 10.63
N HIS A 27 -6.34 3.50 11.30
CA HIS A 27 -6.60 3.18 12.68
C HIS A 27 -5.91 4.04 13.68
N VAL A 28 -5.30 5.04 13.25
CA VAL A 28 -4.37 5.66 14.08
C VAL A 28 -4.83 6.77 14.93
N VAL A 29 -6.00 7.17 14.86
CA VAL A 29 -6.43 8.29 15.61
C VAL A 29 -6.46 7.98 17.07
N LYS A 30 -5.54 8.50 17.82
CA LYS A 30 -5.46 8.23 19.19
C LYS A 30 -5.96 9.31 20.04
N ASP A 31 -5.67 10.50 19.72
CA ASP A 31 -6.05 11.62 20.52
C ASP A 31 -7.33 12.16 20.03
N VAL A 32 -8.37 11.52 20.44
CA VAL A 32 -9.66 11.90 19.94
C VAL A 32 -10.04 13.31 20.29
N GLY A 33 -9.38 13.92 21.23
CA GLY A 33 -9.72 15.28 21.54
C GLY A 33 -9.22 16.27 20.53
N GLN A 34 -8.47 15.83 19.55
CA GLN A 34 -7.95 16.73 18.56
C GLN A 34 -8.28 16.21 17.19
N SER A 35 -8.49 17.09 16.28
CA SER A 35 -8.77 16.67 14.93
C SER A 35 -7.49 16.18 14.29
N ILE A 36 -7.64 15.36 13.31
CA ILE A 36 -6.50 14.86 12.58
C ILE A 36 -5.71 16.00 12.00
N LYS A 37 -6.39 16.99 11.51
CA LYS A 37 -5.73 18.12 10.94
C LYS A 37 -4.88 18.87 11.95
N SER A 38 -5.42 19.09 13.10
CA SER A 38 -4.71 19.87 14.08
C SER A 38 -3.52 19.12 14.61
N GLN A 39 -3.50 17.83 14.46
CA GLN A 39 -2.35 17.07 14.89
C GLN A 39 -1.30 17.02 13.82
N GLY A 40 -1.55 17.59 12.69
CA GLY A 40 -0.62 17.52 11.61
C GLY A 40 -0.59 16.16 10.98
N TYR A 41 -1.54 15.34 11.26
CA TYR A 41 -1.57 14.01 10.73
C TYR A 41 -2.00 14.04 9.28
N THR A 42 -1.28 13.37 8.45
CA THR A 42 -1.69 13.28 7.07
C THR A 42 -1.97 11.85 6.76
N HIS A 43 -3.04 11.62 6.07
CA HIS A 43 -3.39 10.30 5.64
C HIS A 43 -2.62 10.02 4.37
N LYS A 44 -1.50 9.42 4.51
CA LYS A 44 -0.76 9.05 3.33
C LYS A 44 -1.39 7.78 2.80
N GLU A 45 -1.98 7.86 1.64
CA GLU A 45 -2.64 6.73 1.04
C GLU A 45 -1.63 5.67 0.65
N THR A 46 -2.04 4.42 0.72
CA THR A 46 -1.26 3.33 0.18
C THR A 46 -1.71 3.18 -1.26
N VAL A 47 -0.80 3.32 -2.19
CA VAL A 47 -1.13 3.34 -3.60
C VAL A 47 -0.32 2.31 -4.35
N ILE A 48 -0.99 1.51 -5.16
CA ILE A 48 -0.31 0.59 -6.04
C ILE A 48 -0.73 0.97 -7.46
N GLY A 49 0.23 1.17 -8.30
CA GLY A 49 -0.05 1.66 -9.63
C GLY A 49 -0.70 0.63 -10.52
N LYS A 50 -0.66 0.89 -11.82
CA LYS A 50 -1.30 0.06 -12.82
C LYS A 50 -0.37 -1.05 -13.27
N HIS A 51 -0.97 -2.17 -13.63
CA HIS A 51 -0.25 -3.26 -14.27
C HIS A 51 0.94 -3.78 -13.45
N CYS A 52 0.77 -3.80 -12.15
CA CYS A 52 1.77 -4.36 -11.28
C CYS A 52 1.51 -5.84 -11.06
N TRP A 53 2.54 -6.57 -10.78
CA TRP A 53 2.41 -7.98 -10.47
C TRP A 53 2.93 -8.18 -9.05
N ILE A 54 2.04 -8.52 -8.16
CA ILE A 54 2.37 -8.67 -6.76
C ILE A 54 2.33 -10.16 -6.44
N GLY A 55 3.41 -10.70 -6.00
CA GLY A 55 3.49 -12.12 -5.75
C GLY A 55 2.69 -12.57 -4.55
N THR A 56 2.84 -13.83 -4.23
CA THR A 56 2.16 -14.44 -3.10
C THR A 56 2.81 -14.04 -1.79
N ASN A 57 2.01 -13.89 -0.76
CA ASN A 57 2.49 -13.59 0.59
C ASN A 57 3.28 -12.28 0.67
N VAL A 58 2.93 -11.33 -0.13
CA VAL A 58 3.55 -10.01 -0.10
C VAL A 58 2.82 -9.16 0.92
N VAL A 59 3.56 -8.37 1.65
CA VAL A 59 2.96 -7.41 2.58
C VAL A 59 3.37 -6.03 2.13
N ILE A 60 2.40 -5.17 1.93
CA ILE A 60 2.65 -3.79 1.57
C ILE A 60 2.19 -2.92 2.73
N THR A 61 3.12 -2.22 3.33
CA THR A 61 2.81 -1.48 4.54
C THR A 61 2.10 -0.18 4.21
N LYS A 62 1.49 0.38 5.22
CA LYS A 62 0.68 1.58 5.06
C LYS A 62 1.51 2.73 4.52
N GLY A 63 0.91 3.50 3.67
CA GLY A 63 1.53 4.71 3.15
C GLY A 63 2.53 4.49 2.03
N VAL A 64 2.74 3.25 1.61
CA VAL A 64 3.69 2.98 0.54
C VAL A 64 3.07 3.28 -0.81
N HIS A 65 3.85 3.86 -1.69
CA HIS A 65 3.41 4.11 -3.05
C HIS A 65 4.24 3.26 -4.00
N ILE A 66 3.58 2.39 -4.72
CA ILE A 66 4.23 1.55 -5.72
C ILE A 66 3.82 2.08 -7.09
N GLY A 67 4.78 2.38 -7.91
CA GLY A 67 4.51 2.96 -9.22
C GLY A 67 3.90 1.94 -10.17
N ASP A 68 3.79 2.32 -11.43
CA ASP A 68 3.18 1.46 -12.44
C ASP A 68 4.16 0.40 -12.92
N ASN A 69 3.64 -0.71 -13.36
CA ASN A 69 4.44 -1.75 -14.00
C ASN A 69 5.55 -2.33 -13.12
N CYS A 70 5.28 -2.41 -11.84
CA CYS A 70 6.24 -2.97 -10.90
C CYS A 70 5.99 -4.45 -10.70
N THR A 71 7.03 -5.17 -10.36
CA THR A 71 6.92 -6.58 -10.00
C THR A 71 7.45 -6.76 -8.59
N ILE A 72 6.64 -7.30 -7.71
CA ILE A 72 7.05 -7.55 -6.34
C ILE A 72 7.08 -9.05 -6.13
N GLY A 73 8.22 -9.58 -5.79
CA GLY A 73 8.37 -11.01 -5.64
C GLY A 73 7.64 -11.58 -4.45
N ALA A 74 7.46 -12.87 -4.44
CA ALA A 74 6.74 -13.53 -3.36
C ALA A 74 7.46 -13.31 -2.03
N GLY A 75 6.69 -13.12 -1.01
CA GLY A 75 7.22 -13.02 0.35
C GLY A 75 7.87 -11.69 0.71
N VAL A 76 7.86 -10.76 -0.21
CA VAL A 76 8.52 -9.48 0.05
C VAL A 76 7.65 -8.62 0.94
N VAL A 77 8.27 -7.92 1.86
CA VAL A 77 7.59 -6.92 2.67
C VAL A 77 8.03 -5.57 2.14
N VAL A 78 7.10 -4.84 1.57
CA VAL A 78 7.40 -3.54 0.96
C VAL A 78 7.18 -2.46 1.99
N ARG A 79 8.23 -1.79 2.38
CA ARG A 79 8.16 -0.74 3.39
C ARG A 79 8.50 0.63 2.86
N GLU A 80 8.92 0.70 1.63
CA GLU A 80 9.31 1.96 1.03
C GLU A 80 8.70 2.09 -0.33
N ASP A 81 8.61 3.30 -0.80
CA ASP A 81 8.05 3.55 -2.12
C ASP A 81 8.88 2.85 -3.19
N VAL A 82 8.21 2.45 -4.25
CA VAL A 82 8.84 1.70 -5.33
C VAL A 82 8.61 2.46 -6.63
N GLU A 83 9.66 2.75 -7.32
CA GLU A 83 9.55 3.48 -8.58
C GLU A 83 8.92 2.62 -9.66
N SER A 84 8.23 3.27 -10.58
CA SER A 84 7.61 2.57 -11.70
C SER A 84 8.63 1.73 -12.44
N GLY A 85 8.23 0.58 -12.84
CA GLY A 85 9.07 -0.33 -13.62
C GLY A 85 10.07 -1.14 -12.80
N SER A 86 10.02 -1.04 -11.49
CA SER A 86 10.98 -1.73 -10.65
C SER A 86 10.61 -3.19 -10.44
N VAL A 87 11.63 -3.99 -10.18
CA VAL A 87 11.44 -5.38 -9.77
C VAL A 87 12.04 -5.51 -8.38
N VAL A 88 11.22 -5.89 -7.42
CA VAL A 88 11.65 -6.04 -6.04
C VAL A 88 11.58 -7.51 -5.65
N LYS A 89 12.65 -8.03 -5.14
CA LYS A 89 12.70 -9.44 -4.78
C LYS A 89 13.12 -9.65 -3.36
#